data_76227c20f4a3e6690eaa4d13796d394c
#
_entry.id   76227c20f4a3e6690eaa4d13796d394c
#
_cell.length_a   1.000
_cell.length_b   1.000
_cell.length_c   1.000
_cell.angle_alpha   90.00
_cell.angle_beta   90.00
_cell.angle_gamma   90.00
#
_symmetry.space_group_name_H-M   'P 1'
#
loop_
_entity.id
_entity.type
_entity.pdbx_description
1 polymer ?
#
loop_
_entity_poly.entity_id
_entity_poly.type
_entity_poly.pdbx_seq_one_letter_code
_entity_poly.pdbx_strand_id
1 'polypeptide(L)'
;MQKFIFILILCLFGRTSYSQEVLPLREQAKWVDELLNERIEGILPGLMKREQIDCWVLISREYNEDPVLKTFLPAEWLSARRRTMLVFYLNPQTGKIEKHAIARYAVGKSIPASWDMQKYPDQWDALVQLIASKHPTTIAINYSNDFAHADGITHTEFDLFKKYLPDSLRKKMVSAESLAVAWLETRTEREIAIYPKLIQLTHQIIQEGFSEKVITPGITSTDDLVWWFRQRIRNAGLDTWFHPSVSIQRKDSVVFDHLKAFSDRPREDILQPGDLIHVDIGISYLRLQTDVQEHAYLLLPGETQAPASIQQAFSKANRL
;
A
#
# COMPACT_ATOMS: atom_id res chain seq x y z
N MET A 1 29.46 17.76 -66.77
CA MET A 1 28.25 17.27 -66.05
C MET A 1 28.72 16.45 -64.85
N GLN A 2 28.81 17.10 -63.68
CA GLN A 2 29.19 16.47 -62.40
C GLN A 2 27.93 15.95 -61.70
N LYS A 3 27.86 14.66 -61.47
CA LYS A 3 26.75 14.03 -60.73
C LYS A 3 27.06 14.13 -59.23
N PHE A 4 26.30 14.91 -58.50
CA PHE A 4 26.31 14.91 -57.02
C PHE A 4 25.53 13.69 -56.51
N ILE A 5 26.21 12.80 -55.82
CA ILE A 5 25.61 11.68 -55.08
C ILE A 5 25.32 12.21 -53.68
N PHE A 6 24.00 12.36 -53.33
CA PHE A 6 23.56 12.64 -51.98
C PHE A 6 23.51 11.32 -51.18
N ILE A 7 24.44 11.15 -50.25
CA ILE A 7 24.42 10.04 -49.30
C ILE A 7 23.51 10.46 -48.13
N LEU A 8 22.29 9.88 -48.08
CA LEU A 8 21.36 10.01 -46.99
C LEU A 8 21.86 9.11 -45.82
N ILE A 9 22.49 9.71 -44.81
CA ILE A 9 22.86 9.00 -43.57
C ILE A 9 21.60 8.89 -42.74
N LEU A 10 20.97 7.70 -42.77
CA LEU A 10 19.86 7.34 -41.90
C LEU A 10 20.44 7.07 -40.48
N CYS A 11 20.42 8.08 -39.62
CA CYS A 11 20.69 7.88 -38.18
C CYS A 11 19.60 7.00 -37.58
N LEU A 12 19.80 5.71 -37.55
CA LEU A 12 19.08 4.78 -36.73
C LEU A 12 19.40 5.11 -35.25
N PHE A 13 18.66 6.05 -34.69
CA PHE A 13 18.55 6.13 -33.23
C PHE A 13 17.88 4.84 -32.75
N GLY A 14 18.72 3.89 -32.37
CA GLY A 14 18.28 2.76 -31.57
C GLY A 14 17.61 3.31 -30.32
N ARG A 15 16.27 3.39 -30.34
CA ARG A 15 15.52 3.49 -29.10
C ARG A 15 15.84 2.20 -28.35
N THR A 16 16.76 2.28 -27.39
CA THR A 16 16.80 1.31 -26.31
C THR A 16 15.40 1.31 -25.72
N SER A 17 14.59 0.32 -26.09
CA SER A 17 13.38 0.01 -25.34
C SER A 17 13.83 -0.34 -23.94
N TYR A 18 13.88 0.63 -23.05
CA TYR A 18 13.77 0.36 -21.64
C TYR A 18 12.46 -0.40 -21.50
N SER A 19 12.53 -1.68 -21.21
CA SER A 19 11.38 -2.45 -20.76
C SER A 19 10.70 -1.58 -19.71
N GLN A 20 9.45 -1.21 -19.96
CA GLN A 20 8.73 -0.31 -19.10
C GLN A 20 8.65 -0.99 -17.72
N GLU A 21 9.46 -0.56 -16.77
CA GLU A 21 9.61 -1.22 -15.46
C GLU A 21 8.31 -1.19 -14.68
N VAL A 22 7.50 -0.14 -14.89
CA VAL A 22 6.18 0.06 -14.31
C VAL A 22 5.13 -0.03 -15.41
N LEU A 23 4.12 -0.86 -15.22
CA LEU A 23 3.04 -1.05 -16.18
C LEU A 23 2.21 0.23 -16.38
N PRO A 24 1.60 0.43 -17.56
CA PRO A 24 0.60 1.47 -17.77
C PRO A 24 -0.58 1.30 -16.81
N LEU A 25 -1.24 2.40 -16.41
CA LEU A 25 -2.33 2.39 -15.42
C LEU A 25 -3.45 1.39 -15.73
N ARG A 26 -3.80 1.21 -17.00
CA ARG A 26 -4.84 0.23 -17.41
C ARG A 26 -4.40 -1.21 -17.12
N GLU A 27 -3.15 -1.53 -17.32
CA GLU A 27 -2.62 -2.87 -17.02
C GLU A 27 -2.46 -3.06 -15.50
N GLN A 28 -2.04 -2.01 -14.78
CA GLN A 28 -2.04 -2.03 -13.31
C GLN A 28 -3.45 -2.30 -12.76
N ALA A 29 -4.48 -1.65 -13.31
CA ALA A 29 -5.87 -1.85 -12.90
C ALA A 29 -6.31 -3.31 -13.08
N LYS A 30 -5.95 -3.95 -14.18
CA LYS A 30 -6.25 -5.39 -14.39
C LYS A 30 -5.57 -6.27 -13.34
N TRP A 31 -4.28 -6.01 -13.07
CA TRP A 31 -3.55 -6.75 -12.05
C TRP A 31 -4.16 -6.60 -10.68
N VAL A 32 -4.52 -5.37 -10.28
CA VAL A 32 -5.15 -5.08 -8.99
C VAL A 32 -6.46 -5.84 -8.84
N ASP A 33 -7.32 -5.85 -9.87
CA ASP A 33 -8.61 -6.52 -9.83
C ASP A 33 -8.47 -8.05 -9.83
N GLU A 34 -7.49 -8.59 -10.57
CA GLU A 34 -7.18 -10.03 -10.56
C GLU A 34 -6.64 -10.49 -9.20
N LEU A 35 -5.68 -9.75 -8.63
CA LEU A 35 -5.12 -10.04 -7.31
C LEU A 35 -6.21 -9.95 -6.23
N LEU A 36 -7.09 -8.95 -6.30
CA LEU A 36 -8.21 -8.84 -5.37
C LEU A 36 -9.12 -10.07 -5.45
N ASN A 37 -9.47 -10.51 -6.65
CA ASN A 37 -10.30 -11.71 -6.82
C ASN A 37 -9.60 -12.97 -6.26
N GLU A 38 -8.31 -13.13 -6.54
CA GLU A 38 -7.50 -14.23 -6.03
C GLU A 38 -7.47 -14.23 -4.48
N ARG A 39 -7.31 -13.07 -3.86
CA ARG A 39 -7.36 -12.92 -2.40
C ARG A 39 -8.71 -13.30 -1.81
N ILE A 40 -9.81 -12.83 -2.43
CA ILE A 40 -11.16 -13.13 -1.96
C ILE A 40 -11.46 -14.62 -2.05
N GLU A 41 -11.07 -15.28 -3.15
CA GLU A 41 -11.37 -16.71 -3.35
C GLU A 41 -10.37 -17.63 -2.63
N GLY A 42 -9.09 -17.27 -2.59
CA GLY A 42 -8.01 -18.14 -2.10
C GLY A 42 -7.64 -17.92 -0.63
N ILE A 43 -7.64 -16.66 -0.17
CA ILE A 43 -7.16 -16.33 1.19
C ILE A 43 -8.33 -16.17 2.17
N LEU A 44 -9.34 -15.38 1.82
CA LEU A 44 -10.39 -14.97 2.74
C LEU A 44 -11.12 -16.14 3.44
N PRO A 45 -11.46 -17.27 2.74
CA PRO A 45 -12.11 -18.40 3.41
C PRO A 45 -11.27 -18.99 4.56
N GLY A 46 -9.96 -19.13 4.33
CA GLY A 46 -9.00 -19.62 5.33
C GLY A 46 -8.88 -18.68 6.52
N LEU A 47 -8.82 -17.37 6.28
CA LEU A 47 -8.75 -16.37 7.34
C LEU A 47 -10.03 -16.34 8.17
N MET A 48 -11.21 -16.29 7.53
CA MET A 48 -12.49 -16.29 8.24
C MET A 48 -12.66 -17.55 9.11
N LYS A 49 -12.23 -18.71 8.61
CA LYS A 49 -12.23 -19.96 9.38
C LYS A 49 -11.27 -19.89 10.57
N ARG A 50 -10.05 -19.40 10.37
CA ARG A 50 -9.02 -19.25 11.43
C ARG A 50 -9.50 -18.34 12.55
N GLU A 51 -10.10 -17.20 12.19
CA GLU A 51 -10.58 -16.19 13.13
C GLU A 51 -11.99 -16.52 13.69
N GLN A 52 -12.59 -17.65 13.30
CA GLN A 52 -13.92 -18.11 13.74
C GLN A 52 -15.03 -17.08 13.43
N ILE A 53 -14.92 -16.40 12.29
CA ILE A 53 -15.88 -15.42 11.80
C ILE A 53 -16.58 -16.01 10.58
N ASP A 54 -17.90 -16.13 10.65
CA ASP A 54 -18.70 -16.63 9.53
C ASP A 54 -19.42 -15.53 8.73
N CYS A 55 -19.58 -14.33 9.30
CA CYS A 55 -20.15 -13.19 8.59
C CYS A 55 -19.31 -11.92 8.88
N TRP A 56 -18.70 -11.35 7.84
CA TRP A 56 -17.95 -10.11 7.93
C TRP A 56 -18.68 -9.00 7.19
N VAL A 57 -18.98 -7.90 7.87
CA VAL A 57 -19.71 -6.76 7.34
C VAL A 57 -18.80 -5.53 7.33
N LEU A 58 -18.65 -4.90 6.16
CA LEU A 58 -17.91 -3.66 6.01
C LEU A 58 -18.87 -2.59 5.49
N ILE A 59 -18.85 -1.42 6.10
CA ILE A 59 -19.76 -0.31 5.78
C ILE A 59 -18.97 0.97 5.65
N SER A 60 -19.11 1.65 4.52
CA SER A 60 -18.48 2.95 4.29
C SER A 60 -19.38 3.90 3.53
N ARG A 61 -19.19 5.18 3.79
CA ARG A 61 -19.71 6.26 2.94
C ARG A 61 -18.63 6.77 2.00
N GLU A 62 -19.08 7.27 0.85
CA GLU A 62 -18.22 7.92 -0.15
C GLU A 62 -17.37 9.02 0.49
N TYR A 63 -16.06 9.00 0.24
CA TYR A 63 -15.02 9.90 0.78
C TYR A 63 -14.71 9.76 2.27
N ASN A 64 -15.25 8.74 2.93
CA ASN A 64 -14.92 8.39 4.31
C ASN A 64 -14.92 6.87 4.45
N GLU A 65 -14.00 6.25 3.71
CA GLU A 65 -13.90 4.82 3.61
C GLU A 65 -13.14 4.21 4.79
N ASP A 66 -13.68 3.10 5.28
CA ASP A 66 -12.96 2.11 6.07
C ASP A 66 -11.70 1.67 5.31
N PRO A 67 -10.50 1.71 5.93
CA PRO A 67 -9.24 1.34 5.26
C PRO A 67 -9.26 -0.07 4.68
N VAL A 68 -9.92 -1.02 5.36
CA VAL A 68 -10.05 -2.40 4.89
C VAL A 68 -11.04 -2.50 3.74
N LEU A 69 -12.22 -1.86 3.83
CA LEU A 69 -13.18 -1.80 2.72
C LEU A 69 -12.53 -1.24 1.46
N LYS A 70 -11.67 -0.25 1.61
CA LYS A 70 -10.95 0.36 0.49
C LYS A 70 -10.13 -0.66 -0.30
N THR A 71 -9.61 -1.70 0.35
CA THR A 71 -8.86 -2.78 -0.31
C THR A 71 -9.74 -3.69 -1.17
N PHE A 72 -11.06 -3.72 -0.93
CA PHE A 72 -12.03 -4.48 -1.71
C PHE A 72 -12.61 -3.71 -2.90
N LEU A 73 -12.30 -2.41 -3.03
CA LEU A 73 -12.77 -1.63 -4.17
C LEU A 73 -12.02 -2.02 -5.45
N PRO A 74 -12.68 -2.03 -6.63
CA PRO A 74 -11.99 -2.26 -7.89
C PRO A 74 -11.00 -1.11 -8.17
N ALA A 75 -10.01 -1.35 -9.01
CA ALA A 75 -8.98 -0.36 -9.32
C ALA A 75 -9.54 0.96 -9.90
N GLU A 76 -10.69 0.90 -10.59
CA GLU A 76 -11.37 2.07 -11.14
C GLU A 76 -12.06 2.95 -10.09
N TRP A 77 -12.25 2.43 -8.87
CA TRP A 77 -12.92 3.18 -7.81
C TRP A 77 -11.88 3.79 -6.87
N LEU A 78 -11.67 5.09 -6.99
CA LEU A 78 -10.79 5.84 -6.09
C LEU A 78 -11.43 6.06 -4.71
N SER A 79 -12.76 5.97 -4.63
CA SER A 79 -13.56 6.02 -3.42
C SER A 79 -14.76 5.07 -3.54
N ALA A 80 -15.37 4.72 -2.40
CA ALA A 80 -16.66 4.05 -2.37
C ALA A 80 -17.72 4.92 -3.06
N ARG A 81 -18.85 4.32 -3.42
CA ARG A 81 -19.96 5.05 -4.05
C ARG A 81 -21.14 5.15 -3.09
N ARG A 82 -21.51 6.38 -2.72
CA ARG A 82 -22.60 6.66 -1.77
C ARG A 82 -22.35 5.92 -0.44
N ARG A 83 -23.29 5.06 -0.02
CA ARG A 83 -23.03 4.09 1.03
C ARG A 83 -22.82 2.73 0.39
N THR A 84 -21.64 2.16 0.58
CA THR A 84 -21.29 0.82 0.14
C THR A 84 -21.22 -0.09 1.35
N MET A 85 -22.00 -1.16 1.35
CA MET A 85 -21.99 -2.17 2.39
C MET A 85 -21.62 -3.51 1.75
N LEU A 86 -20.54 -4.13 2.22
CA LEU A 86 -20.08 -5.44 1.76
C LEU A 86 -20.39 -6.47 2.83
N VAL A 87 -20.83 -7.64 2.42
CA VAL A 87 -21.04 -8.79 3.31
C VAL A 87 -20.33 -9.99 2.70
N PHE A 88 -19.41 -10.54 3.46
CA PHE A 88 -18.73 -11.80 3.18
C PHE A 88 -19.24 -12.85 4.16
N TYR A 89 -19.85 -13.91 3.62
CA TYR A 89 -20.38 -14.99 4.42
C TYR A 89 -19.64 -16.30 4.08
N LEU A 90 -19.02 -16.90 5.07
CA LEU A 90 -18.39 -18.20 4.93
C LEU A 90 -19.46 -19.29 5.03
N ASN A 91 -19.84 -19.84 3.90
CA ASN A 91 -20.86 -20.90 3.86
C ASN A 91 -20.31 -22.18 4.51
N PRO A 92 -20.91 -22.66 5.62
CA PRO A 92 -20.38 -23.79 6.37
C PRO A 92 -20.48 -25.13 5.63
N GLN A 93 -21.39 -25.24 4.63
CA GLN A 93 -21.59 -26.46 3.86
C GLN A 93 -20.59 -26.59 2.72
N THR A 94 -20.22 -25.47 2.10
CA THR A 94 -19.35 -25.45 0.92
C THR A 94 -17.91 -25.02 1.23
N GLY A 95 -17.68 -24.37 2.38
CA GLY A 95 -16.43 -23.72 2.75
C GLY A 95 -16.05 -22.53 1.87
N LYS A 96 -16.97 -22.05 1.02
CA LYS A 96 -16.75 -20.93 0.09
C LYS A 96 -17.32 -19.63 0.64
N ILE A 97 -16.77 -18.52 0.16
CA ILE A 97 -17.28 -17.17 0.47
C ILE A 97 -18.44 -16.82 -0.45
N GLU A 98 -19.56 -16.48 0.14
CA GLU A 98 -20.63 -15.75 -0.54
C GLU A 98 -20.37 -14.25 -0.39
N LYS A 99 -20.40 -13.54 -1.50
CA LYS A 99 -20.02 -12.12 -1.60
C LYS A 99 -21.22 -11.29 -1.99
N HIS A 100 -21.53 -10.26 -1.21
CA HIS A 100 -22.69 -9.42 -1.45
C HIS A 100 -22.34 -7.95 -1.29
N ALA A 101 -22.70 -7.13 -2.27
CA ALA A 101 -22.71 -5.69 -2.13
C ALA A 101 -24.15 -5.21 -1.95
N ILE A 102 -24.50 -4.73 -0.75
CA ILE A 102 -25.76 -4.01 -0.53
C ILE A 102 -25.52 -2.56 -0.98
N ALA A 103 -25.50 -2.40 -2.29
CA ALA A 103 -25.23 -1.17 -3.01
C ALA A 103 -26.01 -1.19 -4.35
N ARG A 104 -26.17 -0.01 -4.97
CA ARG A 104 -26.85 0.11 -6.27
C ARG A 104 -26.09 -0.55 -7.41
N TYR A 105 -24.81 -0.80 -7.22
CA TYR A 105 -23.89 -1.32 -8.25
C TYR A 105 -23.09 -2.49 -7.67
N ALA A 106 -22.68 -3.39 -8.52
CA ALA A 106 -21.65 -4.35 -8.17
C ALA A 106 -20.34 -3.61 -7.85
N VAL A 107 -19.59 -4.14 -6.90
CA VAL A 107 -18.26 -3.61 -6.55
C VAL A 107 -17.23 -4.37 -7.39
N GLY A 108 -16.88 -3.78 -8.52
CA GLY A 108 -16.09 -4.42 -9.54
C GLY A 108 -16.77 -5.65 -10.13
N LYS A 109 -15.96 -6.60 -10.56
CA LYS A 109 -16.42 -7.89 -11.11
C LYS A 109 -16.56 -8.97 -10.02
N SER A 110 -15.91 -8.76 -8.88
CA SER A 110 -15.76 -9.77 -7.84
C SER A 110 -16.90 -9.83 -6.83
N ILE A 111 -17.62 -8.71 -6.60
CA ILE A 111 -18.66 -8.62 -5.57
C ILE A 111 -19.97 -8.14 -6.23
N PRO A 112 -20.95 -9.04 -6.45
CA PRO A 112 -22.20 -8.71 -7.13
C PRO A 112 -23.08 -7.80 -6.27
N ALA A 113 -23.85 -6.92 -6.92
CA ALA A 113 -24.93 -6.18 -6.28
C ALA A 113 -26.02 -7.16 -5.81
N SER A 114 -26.41 -7.03 -4.55
CA SER A 114 -27.40 -7.91 -3.91
C SER A 114 -28.54 -7.12 -3.24
N TRP A 115 -28.68 -5.85 -3.56
CA TRP A 115 -29.77 -5.00 -3.05
C TRP A 115 -30.92 -4.94 -4.03
N ASP A 116 -32.01 -5.65 -3.70
CA ASP A 116 -33.29 -5.52 -4.38
C ASP A 116 -34.05 -4.30 -3.82
N MET A 117 -33.93 -3.15 -4.49
CA MET A 117 -34.56 -1.90 -4.07
C MET A 117 -36.09 -1.90 -4.20
N GLN A 118 -36.67 -2.80 -5.01
CA GLN A 118 -38.13 -2.91 -5.11
C GLN A 118 -38.70 -3.64 -3.90
N LYS A 119 -37.98 -4.67 -3.45
CA LYS A 119 -38.37 -5.46 -2.27
C LYS A 119 -38.02 -4.74 -0.95
N TYR A 120 -36.85 -4.11 -0.91
CA TYR A 120 -36.32 -3.41 0.26
C TYR A 120 -35.90 -1.99 -0.12
N PRO A 121 -36.82 -0.99 -0.06
CA PRO A 121 -36.47 0.39 -0.39
C PRO A 121 -35.38 0.98 0.52
N ASP A 122 -35.34 0.57 1.78
CA ASP A 122 -34.28 0.95 2.72
C ASP A 122 -33.08 -0.02 2.61
N GLN A 123 -31.90 0.55 2.47
CA GLN A 123 -30.65 -0.19 2.35
C GLN A 123 -30.30 -1.00 3.62
N TRP A 124 -30.64 -0.47 4.78
CA TRP A 124 -30.42 -1.14 6.07
C TRP A 124 -31.30 -2.36 6.23
N ASP A 125 -32.57 -2.26 5.82
CA ASP A 125 -33.47 -3.41 5.82
C ASP A 125 -32.95 -4.52 4.92
N ALA A 126 -32.46 -4.18 3.72
CA ALA A 126 -31.84 -5.14 2.82
C ALA A 126 -30.63 -5.84 3.44
N LEU A 127 -29.75 -5.07 4.10
CA LEU A 127 -28.58 -5.61 4.80
C LEU A 127 -29.01 -6.59 5.91
N VAL A 128 -29.94 -6.18 6.77
CA VAL A 128 -30.39 -7.01 7.90
C VAL A 128 -31.07 -8.28 7.43
N GLN A 129 -31.91 -8.20 6.41
CA GLN A 129 -32.57 -9.38 5.83
C GLN A 129 -31.57 -10.34 5.19
N LEU A 130 -30.55 -9.82 4.50
CA LEU A 130 -29.48 -10.67 3.97
C LEU A 130 -28.78 -11.41 5.12
N ILE A 131 -28.30 -10.68 6.13
CA ILE A 131 -27.59 -11.28 7.27
C ILE A 131 -28.48 -12.31 7.97
N ALA A 132 -29.75 -11.98 8.23
CA ALA A 132 -30.69 -12.89 8.87
C ALA A 132 -30.88 -14.19 8.07
N SER A 133 -30.94 -14.10 6.75
CA SER A 133 -31.11 -15.28 5.87
C SER A 133 -29.93 -16.25 5.89
N LYS A 134 -28.74 -15.78 6.31
CA LYS A 134 -27.52 -16.60 6.41
C LYS A 134 -27.40 -17.33 7.76
N HIS A 135 -28.18 -16.94 8.75
CA HIS A 135 -28.15 -17.51 10.12
C HIS A 135 -26.73 -17.55 10.72
N PRO A 136 -25.95 -16.44 10.66
CA PRO A 136 -24.58 -16.45 11.14
C PRO A 136 -24.49 -16.74 12.64
N THR A 137 -23.36 -17.31 13.06
CA THR A 137 -23.01 -17.45 14.49
C THR A 137 -22.28 -16.22 15.01
N THR A 138 -21.49 -15.57 14.16
CA THR A 138 -20.76 -14.32 14.44
C THR A 138 -21.02 -13.30 13.35
N ILE A 139 -21.13 -12.02 13.74
CA ILE A 139 -21.21 -10.87 12.80
C ILE A 139 -20.08 -9.93 13.14
N ALA A 140 -19.00 -10.01 12.38
CA ALA A 140 -17.82 -9.20 12.59
C ALA A 140 -17.93 -7.86 11.86
N ILE A 141 -17.49 -6.80 12.53
CA ILE A 141 -17.48 -5.43 12.01
C ILE A 141 -16.18 -4.73 12.40
N ASN A 142 -15.67 -3.84 11.56
CA ASN A 142 -14.37 -3.22 11.74
C ASN A 142 -14.40 -2.12 12.80
N TYR A 143 -14.22 -2.49 14.05
CA TYR A 143 -13.83 -1.60 15.14
C TYR A 143 -12.71 -2.22 15.97
N SER A 144 -11.82 -1.40 16.48
CA SER A 144 -10.62 -1.81 17.21
C SER A 144 -10.18 -0.74 18.20
N ASN A 145 -9.61 -1.17 19.33
CA ASN A 145 -8.94 -0.28 20.26
C ASN A 145 -7.45 -0.15 19.97
N ASP A 146 -6.84 -1.13 19.27
CA ASP A 146 -5.40 -1.28 19.16
C ASP A 146 -4.88 -1.02 17.73
N PHE A 147 -5.65 -1.38 16.69
CA PHE A 147 -5.22 -1.28 15.30
C PHE A 147 -6.08 -0.28 14.50
N ALA A 148 -5.55 0.91 14.25
CA ALA A 148 -6.24 1.99 13.56
C ALA A 148 -6.83 1.58 12.19
N HIS A 149 -6.14 0.73 11.42
CA HIS A 149 -6.65 0.22 10.14
C HIS A 149 -7.82 -0.76 10.29
N ALA A 150 -7.98 -1.37 11.45
CA ALA A 150 -9.11 -2.26 11.77
C ALA A 150 -10.27 -1.52 12.45
N ASP A 151 -10.12 -0.22 12.76
CA ASP A 151 -11.15 0.65 13.37
C ASP A 151 -11.78 1.54 12.28
N GLY A 152 -12.31 0.91 11.24
CA GLY A 152 -12.71 1.64 10.02
C GLY A 152 -14.17 2.06 9.95
N ILE A 153 -15.07 1.46 10.76
CA ILE A 153 -16.46 1.86 10.74
C ILE A 153 -16.64 3.22 11.42
N THR A 154 -17.34 4.14 10.77
CA THR A 154 -17.65 5.41 11.43
C THR A 154 -18.70 5.26 12.54
N HIS A 155 -18.63 6.10 13.57
CA HIS A 155 -19.58 6.11 14.69
C HIS A 155 -21.04 6.08 14.21
N THR A 156 -21.40 6.94 13.25
CA THR A 156 -22.78 7.02 12.73
C THR A 156 -23.21 5.71 12.07
N GLU A 157 -22.35 5.08 11.25
CA GLU A 157 -22.69 3.82 10.57
C GLU A 157 -22.75 2.66 11.57
N PHE A 158 -21.93 2.66 12.60
CA PHE A 158 -21.96 1.68 13.68
C PHE A 158 -23.27 1.77 14.48
N ASP A 159 -23.69 2.98 14.86
CA ASP A 159 -24.94 3.18 15.62
C ASP A 159 -26.17 2.84 14.78
N LEU A 160 -26.18 3.22 13.49
CA LEU A 160 -27.24 2.83 12.57
C LEU A 160 -27.31 1.31 12.41
N PHE A 161 -26.17 0.65 12.23
CA PHE A 161 -26.13 -0.81 12.12
C PHE A 161 -26.71 -1.47 13.38
N LYS A 162 -26.29 -1.05 14.56
CA LYS A 162 -26.84 -1.55 15.82
C LYS A 162 -28.34 -1.29 15.97
N LYS A 163 -28.81 -0.14 15.52
CA LYS A 163 -30.22 0.25 15.57
C LYS A 163 -31.11 -0.64 14.70
N TYR A 164 -30.65 -0.97 13.49
CA TYR A 164 -31.41 -1.78 12.55
C TYR A 164 -31.35 -3.28 12.86
N LEU A 165 -30.27 -3.76 13.52
CA LEU A 165 -30.14 -5.17 13.87
C LEU A 165 -31.13 -5.57 14.96
N PRO A 166 -31.91 -6.67 14.77
CA PRO A 166 -32.67 -7.29 15.85
C PRO A 166 -31.75 -7.75 16.99
N ASP A 167 -32.26 -7.79 18.20
CA ASP A 167 -31.48 -8.18 19.39
C ASP A 167 -30.82 -9.54 19.28
N SER A 168 -31.45 -10.49 18.59
CA SER A 168 -30.91 -11.82 18.34
C SER A 168 -29.63 -11.82 17.47
N LEU A 169 -29.55 -10.89 16.50
CA LEU A 169 -28.36 -10.70 15.65
C LEU A 169 -27.34 -9.78 16.32
N ARG A 170 -27.81 -8.73 17.01
CA ARG A 170 -26.93 -7.78 17.71
C ARG A 170 -26.04 -8.44 18.76
N LYS A 171 -26.56 -9.46 19.46
CA LYS A 171 -25.78 -10.26 20.42
C LYS A 171 -24.65 -11.08 19.79
N LYS A 172 -24.64 -11.25 18.46
CA LYS A 172 -23.61 -11.96 17.69
C LYS A 172 -22.53 -11.05 17.12
N MET A 173 -22.66 -9.73 17.36
CA MET A 173 -21.67 -8.77 16.89
C MET A 173 -20.37 -8.93 17.65
N VAL A 174 -19.26 -8.95 16.88
CA VAL A 174 -17.88 -9.02 17.40
C VAL A 174 -17.00 -8.04 16.64
N SER A 175 -15.85 -7.68 17.22
CA SER A 175 -14.82 -6.97 16.46
C SER A 175 -14.27 -7.85 15.36
N ALA A 176 -14.03 -7.28 14.18
CA ALA A 176 -13.33 -7.92 13.09
C ALA A 176 -11.81 -7.68 13.14
N GLU A 177 -11.27 -7.12 14.23
CA GLU A 177 -9.87 -6.69 14.33
C GLU A 177 -8.89 -7.77 13.84
N SER A 178 -8.95 -8.98 14.39
CA SER A 178 -8.04 -10.06 14.01
C SER A 178 -8.17 -10.44 12.53
N LEU A 179 -9.39 -10.50 12.01
CA LEU A 179 -9.63 -10.79 10.59
C LEU A 179 -9.17 -9.64 9.67
N ALA A 180 -9.41 -8.40 10.08
CA ALA A 180 -8.99 -7.23 9.32
C ALA A 180 -7.45 -7.13 9.23
N VAL A 181 -6.75 -7.34 10.34
CA VAL A 181 -5.28 -7.41 10.39
C VAL A 181 -4.79 -8.56 9.51
N ALA A 182 -5.34 -9.75 9.70
CA ALA A 182 -4.98 -10.93 8.92
C ALA A 182 -5.17 -10.71 7.39
N TRP A 183 -6.27 -10.08 7.00
CA TRP A 183 -6.51 -9.71 5.60
C TRP A 183 -5.46 -8.74 5.07
N LEU A 184 -5.08 -7.72 5.84
CA LEU A 184 -4.11 -6.72 5.42
C LEU A 184 -2.68 -7.26 5.34
N GLU A 185 -2.28 -8.19 6.22
CA GLU A 185 -0.91 -8.71 6.28
C GLU A 185 -0.67 -9.93 5.37
N THR A 186 -1.68 -10.75 5.09
CA THR A 186 -1.49 -11.98 4.31
C THR A 186 -1.33 -11.65 2.82
N ARG A 187 -0.42 -12.36 2.15
CA ARG A 187 -0.15 -12.23 0.71
C ARG A 187 -0.42 -13.54 -0.03
N THR A 188 -0.86 -13.43 -1.29
CA THR A 188 -0.90 -14.58 -2.20
C THR A 188 0.50 -14.89 -2.71
N GLU A 189 0.70 -16.11 -3.24
CA GLU A 189 1.98 -16.47 -3.90
C GLU A 189 2.29 -15.51 -5.07
N ARG A 190 1.26 -15.09 -5.79
CA ARG A 190 1.40 -14.14 -6.92
C ARG A 190 1.80 -12.75 -6.44
N GLU A 191 1.25 -12.27 -5.32
CA GLU A 191 1.70 -11.02 -4.68
C GLU A 191 3.14 -11.12 -4.21
N ILE A 192 3.54 -12.24 -3.57
CA ILE A 192 4.92 -12.48 -3.15
C ILE A 192 5.86 -12.47 -4.34
N ALA A 193 5.49 -13.05 -5.49
CA ALA A 193 6.30 -13.05 -6.70
C ALA A 193 6.54 -11.66 -7.30
N ILE A 194 5.75 -10.64 -6.94
CA ILE A 194 5.93 -9.25 -7.37
C ILE A 194 7.01 -8.52 -6.54
N TYR A 195 7.18 -8.87 -5.25
CA TYR A 195 8.06 -8.16 -4.33
C TYR A 195 9.52 -8.03 -4.78
N PRO A 196 10.18 -9.06 -5.37
CA PRO A 196 11.56 -8.90 -5.85
C PRO A 196 11.71 -7.74 -6.84
N LYS A 197 10.72 -7.55 -7.72
CA LYS A 197 10.71 -6.41 -8.66
C LYS A 197 10.48 -5.09 -7.96
N LEU A 198 9.57 -5.05 -6.98
CA LEU A 198 9.31 -3.86 -6.18
C LEU A 198 10.55 -3.41 -5.41
N ILE A 199 11.20 -4.34 -4.73
CA ILE A 199 12.44 -4.10 -3.98
C ILE A 199 13.54 -3.61 -4.92
N GLN A 200 13.71 -4.26 -6.09
CA GLN A 200 14.68 -3.83 -7.09
C GLN A 200 14.42 -2.37 -7.54
N LEU A 201 13.18 -1.99 -7.82
CA LEU A 201 12.81 -0.62 -8.20
C LEU A 201 13.13 0.38 -7.08
N THR A 202 12.85 0.02 -5.83
CA THR A 202 13.17 0.86 -4.68
C THR A 202 14.68 1.08 -4.57
N HIS A 203 15.48 0.02 -4.63
CA HIS A 203 16.95 0.13 -4.61
C HIS A 203 17.52 0.92 -5.78
N GLN A 204 16.97 0.79 -6.99
CA GLN A 204 17.39 1.60 -8.14
C GLN A 204 17.16 3.09 -7.91
N ILE A 205 16.02 3.47 -7.33
CA ILE A 205 15.72 4.85 -6.98
C ILE A 205 16.69 5.36 -5.90
N ILE A 206 16.98 4.55 -4.88
CA ILE A 206 17.94 4.90 -3.82
C ILE A 206 19.36 5.09 -4.42
N GLN A 207 19.82 4.14 -5.24
CA GLN A 207 21.14 4.21 -5.88
C GLN A 207 21.29 5.45 -6.78
N GLU A 208 20.24 5.82 -7.52
CA GLU A 208 20.24 7.04 -8.32
C GLU A 208 20.31 8.28 -7.42
N GLY A 209 19.54 8.33 -6.32
CA GLY A 209 19.55 9.44 -5.36
C GLY A 209 20.88 9.60 -4.62
N PHE A 210 21.58 8.49 -4.37
CA PHE A 210 22.90 8.49 -3.72
C PHE A 210 24.08 8.64 -4.71
N SER A 211 23.81 9.05 -5.93
CA SER A 211 24.84 9.26 -6.95
C SER A 211 25.28 10.71 -7.06
N GLU A 212 26.48 10.91 -7.65
CA GLU A 212 27.02 12.24 -8.01
C GLU A 212 26.14 13.04 -9.01
N LYS A 213 25.16 12.37 -9.62
CA LYS A 213 24.18 13.06 -10.49
C LYS A 213 23.17 13.88 -9.67
N VAL A 214 22.97 13.52 -8.42
CA VAL A 214 21.96 14.08 -7.51
C VAL A 214 22.62 14.84 -6.37
N ILE A 215 23.66 14.27 -5.77
CA ILE A 215 24.34 14.86 -4.62
C ILE A 215 25.56 15.66 -5.10
N THR A 216 25.56 16.93 -4.77
CA THR A 216 26.75 17.81 -4.82
C THR A 216 27.13 18.16 -3.39
N PRO A 217 28.21 17.57 -2.82
CA PRO A 217 28.64 17.87 -1.45
C PRO A 217 28.89 19.34 -1.26
N GLY A 218 28.48 19.89 -0.11
CA GLY A 218 28.55 21.33 0.18
C GLY A 218 27.44 22.19 -0.43
N ILE A 219 26.52 21.58 -1.22
CA ILE A 219 25.41 22.29 -1.88
C ILE A 219 24.08 21.57 -1.58
N THR A 220 23.98 20.29 -1.87
CA THR A 220 22.75 19.50 -1.69
C THR A 220 22.43 19.34 -0.21
N SER A 221 21.22 19.67 0.20
CA SER A 221 20.70 19.44 1.55
C SER A 221 19.99 18.09 1.65
N THR A 222 19.73 17.64 2.89
CA THR A 222 18.88 16.47 3.15
C THR A 222 17.46 16.70 2.65
N ASP A 223 16.92 17.92 2.76
CA ASP A 223 15.58 18.27 2.23
C ASP A 223 15.52 18.20 0.70
N ASP A 224 16.56 18.73 0.00
CA ASP A 224 16.65 18.59 -1.46
C ASP A 224 16.57 17.13 -1.89
N LEU A 225 17.27 16.23 -1.16
CA LEU A 225 17.31 14.81 -1.47
C LEU A 225 15.97 14.12 -1.17
N VAL A 226 15.30 14.48 -0.10
CA VAL A 226 13.94 13.99 0.23
C VAL A 226 12.96 14.33 -0.88
N TRP A 227 12.94 15.59 -1.33
CA TRP A 227 12.05 16.02 -2.41
C TRP A 227 12.43 15.41 -3.75
N TRP A 228 13.72 15.21 -4.00
CA TRP A 228 14.18 14.52 -5.18
C TRP A 228 13.65 13.07 -5.20
N PHE A 229 13.76 12.31 -4.11
CA PHE A 229 13.21 10.95 -4.01
C PHE A 229 11.71 10.94 -4.28
N ARG A 230 10.98 11.85 -3.66
CA ARG A 230 9.54 11.93 -3.86
C ARG A 230 9.16 12.21 -5.31
N GLN A 231 9.85 13.15 -5.95
CA GLN A 231 9.63 13.47 -7.36
C GLN A 231 10.04 12.31 -8.27
N ARG A 232 11.15 11.64 -7.96
CA ARG A 232 11.65 10.51 -8.75
C ARG A 232 10.70 9.32 -8.73
N ILE A 233 10.12 8.98 -7.56
CA ILE A 233 9.06 7.98 -7.41
C ILE A 233 7.88 8.32 -8.32
N ARG A 234 7.41 9.56 -8.26
CA ARG A 234 6.28 10.03 -9.07
C ARG A 234 6.57 9.96 -10.57
N ASN A 235 7.76 10.36 -10.98
CA ASN A 235 8.19 10.32 -12.38
C ASN A 235 8.34 8.87 -12.91
N ALA A 236 8.55 7.90 -12.01
CA ALA A 236 8.57 6.48 -12.35
C ALA A 236 7.15 5.89 -12.50
N GLY A 237 6.07 6.67 -12.26
CA GLY A 237 4.70 6.18 -12.26
C GLY A 237 4.32 5.36 -11.02
N LEU A 238 5.04 5.59 -9.92
CA LEU A 238 4.83 4.96 -8.61
C LEU A 238 4.26 5.99 -7.65
N ASP A 239 3.66 5.50 -6.56
CA ASP A 239 3.27 6.32 -5.42
C ASP A 239 4.16 5.99 -4.21
N THR A 240 4.16 6.88 -3.22
CA THR A 240 4.75 6.62 -1.91
C THR A 240 3.64 6.64 -0.85
N TRP A 241 3.76 5.82 0.19
CA TRP A 241 2.77 5.73 1.26
C TRP A 241 3.19 6.52 2.50
N PHE A 242 4.45 6.95 2.57
CA PHE A 242 4.94 7.95 3.52
C PHE A 242 5.93 8.90 2.86
N HIS A 243 6.16 10.05 3.48
CA HIS A 243 7.16 10.99 2.99
C HIS A 243 8.56 10.46 3.26
N PRO A 244 9.44 10.30 2.24
CA PRO A 244 10.80 9.84 2.46
C PRO A 244 11.50 10.66 3.53
N SER A 245 12.41 10.06 4.27
CA SER A 245 13.26 10.80 5.20
C SER A 245 14.73 10.56 4.89
N VAL A 246 15.53 11.63 5.03
CA VAL A 246 16.98 11.57 4.89
C VAL A 246 17.60 12.20 6.13
N SER A 247 18.55 11.51 6.74
CA SER A 247 19.32 12.00 7.87
C SER A 247 20.81 11.76 7.66
N ILE A 248 21.64 12.52 8.37
CA ILE A 248 23.10 12.40 8.32
C ILE A 248 23.69 12.17 9.68
N GLN A 249 24.82 11.46 9.73
CA GLN A 249 25.70 11.36 10.88
C GLN A 249 27.07 11.91 10.50
N ARG A 250 27.56 12.88 11.28
CA ARG A 250 28.91 13.46 11.20
C ARG A 250 29.76 13.05 12.39
N LYS A 251 31.06 12.86 12.15
CA LYS A 251 31.99 12.41 13.19
C LYS A 251 32.01 13.29 14.44
N ASP A 252 31.80 14.59 14.28
CA ASP A 252 31.89 15.60 15.34
C ASP A 252 30.52 16.18 15.74
N SER A 253 29.40 15.56 15.29
CA SER A 253 28.08 16.02 15.67
C SER A 253 27.74 15.65 17.12
N VAL A 254 27.09 16.56 17.83
CA VAL A 254 26.54 16.38 19.16
C VAL A 254 25.74 15.09 19.26
N VAL A 255 25.84 14.39 20.40
CA VAL A 255 25.13 13.15 20.70
C VAL A 255 23.67 13.21 20.19
N PHE A 256 23.35 12.32 19.28
CA PHE A 256 22.04 12.19 18.70
C PHE A 256 21.02 11.78 19.79
N ASP A 257 20.13 12.70 20.14
CA ASP A 257 19.00 12.38 21.01
C ASP A 257 17.87 11.79 20.15
N HIS A 258 17.68 10.50 20.27
CA HIS A 258 16.71 9.74 19.44
C HIS A 258 15.28 10.27 19.55
N LEU A 259 14.88 10.84 20.68
CA LEU A 259 13.56 11.43 20.88
C LEU A 259 13.40 12.81 20.23
N LYS A 260 14.48 13.59 20.15
CA LYS A 260 14.49 14.88 19.45
C LYS A 260 14.50 14.75 17.93
N ALA A 261 15.00 13.64 17.40
CA ALA A 261 15.07 13.41 15.95
C ALA A 261 13.70 13.37 15.25
N PHE A 262 12.63 13.06 15.97
CA PHE A 262 11.28 13.08 15.40
C PHE A 262 10.64 14.48 15.39
N SER A 263 11.04 15.39 16.25
CA SER A 263 10.41 16.70 16.42
C SER A 263 11.28 17.89 15.98
N ASP A 264 12.61 17.78 16.07
CA ASP A 264 13.56 18.89 15.86
C ASP A 264 14.62 18.55 14.78
N ARG A 265 14.22 17.93 13.67
CA ARG A 265 15.17 17.72 12.56
C ARG A 265 15.59 19.07 11.99
N PRO A 266 16.93 19.33 11.90
CA PRO A 266 17.41 20.46 11.12
C PRO A 266 16.87 20.32 9.69
N ARG A 267 16.07 21.28 9.24
CA ARG A 267 15.41 21.21 7.93
C ARG A 267 16.39 21.31 6.75
N GLU A 268 17.64 21.73 7.02
CA GLU A 268 18.61 22.04 5.98
C GLU A 268 20.03 21.61 6.38
N ASP A 269 20.24 20.31 6.59
CA ASP A 269 21.59 19.78 6.72
C ASP A 269 22.24 19.64 5.36
N ILE A 270 23.18 20.52 5.02
CA ILE A 270 23.98 20.43 3.81
C ILE A 270 24.92 19.24 3.91
N LEU A 271 24.82 18.33 2.94
CA LEU A 271 25.64 17.14 2.84
C LEU A 271 27.12 17.50 2.64
N GLN A 272 28.02 16.94 3.46
CA GLN A 272 29.44 17.21 3.43
C GLN A 272 30.24 15.90 3.17
N PRO A 273 31.42 15.97 2.57
CA PRO A 273 32.33 14.83 2.55
C PRO A 273 32.60 14.31 3.98
N GLY A 274 32.52 13.00 4.16
CA GLY A 274 32.64 12.35 5.47
C GLY A 274 31.29 12.06 6.15
N ASP A 275 30.16 12.55 5.64
CA ASP A 275 28.84 12.22 6.17
C ASP A 275 28.44 10.77 5.86
N LEU A 276 27.83 10.11 6.85
CA LEU A 276 27.07 8.89 6.64
C LEU A 276 25.60 9.29 6.48
N ILE A 277 25.06 9.06 5.31
CA ILE A 277 23.66 9.36 4.95
C ILE A 277 22.82 8.14 5.23
N HIS A 278 21.64 8.32 5.78
CA HIS A 278 20.59 7.31 5.92
C HIS A 278 19.34 7.79 5.16
N VAL A 279 18.72 6.91 4.40
CA VAL A 279 17.42 7.13 3.78
C VAL A 279 16.43 6.09 4.27
N ASP A 280 15.18 6.54 4.48
CA ASP A 280 14.04 5.70 4.71
C ASP A 280 12.98 6.04 3.65
N ILE A 281 12.60 5.05 2.84
CA ILE A 281 11.77 5.24 1.65
C ILE A 281 10.86 4.03 1.41
N GLY A 282 9.60 4.32 1.06
CA GLY A 282 8.62 3.31 0.69
C GLY A 282 7.88 3.67 -0.58
N ILE A 283 7.74 2.72 -1.49
CA ILE A 283 6.93 2.87 -2.71
C ILE A 283 5.67 2.01 -2.64
N SER A 284 4.64 2.46 -3.34
CA SER A 284 3.39 1.71 -3.56
C SER A 284 3.23 1.36 -5.03
N TYR A 285 2.97 0.10 -5.31
CA TYR A 285 2.70 -0.41 -6.65
C TYR A 285 1.75 -1.61 -6.58
N LEU A 286 0.71 -1.63 -7.39
CA LEU A 286 -0.32 -2.69 -7.39
C LEU A 286 -0.93 -2.95 -5.99
N ARG A 287 -1.03 -1.91 -5.15
CA ARG A 287 -1.45 -1.97 -3.73
C ARG A 287 -0.50 -2.74 -2.82
N LEU A 288 0.71 -3.06 -3.28
CA LEU A 288 1.80 -3.60 -2.48
C LEU A 288 2.74 -2.45 -2.11
N GLN A 289 3.36 -2.55 -0.95
CA GLN A 289 4.20 -1.49 -0.40
C GLN A 289 5.57 -2.04 -0.04
N THR A 290 6.61 -1.22 -0.25
CA THR A 290 7.94 -1.47 0.30
C THR A 290 8.21 -0.52 1.45
N ASP A 291 9.15 -0.90 2.29
CA ASP A 291 9.72 -0.11 3.38
C ASP A 291 11.21 -0.48 3.41
N VAL A 292 12.05 0.43 2.93
CA VAL A 292 13.48 0.16 2.69
C VAL A 292 14.31 1.27 3.28
N GLN A 293 15.32 0.88 4.04
CA GLN A 293 16.31 1.77 4.62
C GLN A 293 17.69 1.43 4.11
N GLU A 294 18.43 2.44 3.68
CA GLU A 294 19.78 2.30 3.14
C GLU A 294 20.72 3.38 3.66
N HIS A 295 22.00 3.08 3.62
CA HIS A 295 23.06 4.02 3.99
C HIS A 295 24.01 4.26 2.83
N ALA A 296 24.52 5.48 2.74
CA ALA A 296 25.62 5.85 1.87
C ALA A 296 26.64 6.70 2.64
N TYR A 297 27.92 6.52 2.32
CA TYR A 297 28.98 7.35 2.86
C TYR A 297 29.54 8.28 1.79
N LEU A 298 29.56 9.59 2.06
CA LEU A 298 30.18 10.58 1.19
C LEU A 298 31.69 10.56 1.39
N LEU A 299 32.42 10.10 0.38
CA LEU A 299 33.87 9.98 0.45
C LEU A 299 34.55 11.33 0.73
N LEU A 300 35.55 11.32 1.60
CA LEU A 300 36.46 12.45 1.77
C LEU A 300 37.34 12.60 0.53
N PRO A 301 37.87 13.81 0.24
CA PRO A 301 38.82 13.98 -0.86
C PRO A 301 40.01 13.02 -0.77
N GLY A 302 40.21 12.24 -1.83
CA GLY A 302 41.29 11.23 -1.89
C GLY A 302 40.91 9.83 -1.40
N GLU A 303 39.74 9.65 -0.76
CA GLU A 303 39.22 8.31 -0.47
C GLU A 303 38.66 7.64 -1.72
N THR A 304 38.86 6.32 -1.82
CA THR A 304 38.30 5.48 -2.89
C THR A 304 37.24 4.52 -2.37
N GLN A 305 37.10 4.42 -1.05
CA GLN A 305 36.13 3.56 -0.36
C GLN A 305 35.85 4.10 1.04
N ALA A 306 34.71 3.70 1.62
CA ALA A 306 34.34 4.07 2.98
C ALA A 306 35.38 3.53 4.01
N PRO A 307 35.58 4.20 5.16
CA PRO A 307 36.47 3.73 6.24
C PRO A 307 36.17 2.30 6.67
N ALA A 308 37.20 1.57 7.08
CA ALA A 308 37.08 0.16 7.48
C ALA A 308 36.06 -0.08 8.61
N SER A 309 35.92 0.87 9.54
CA SER A 309 34.93 0.81 10.61
C SER A 309 33.49 0.81 10.07
N ILE A 310 33.18 1.66 9.08
CA ILE A 310 31.87 1.72 8.43
C ILE A 310 31.62 0.44 7.62
N GLN A 311 32.62 -0.05 6.86
CA GLN A 311 32.50 -1.30 6.10
C GLN A 311 32.24 -2.50 7.03
N GLN A 312 32.92 -2.57 8.18
CA GLN A 312 32.68 -3.62 9.18
C GLN A 312 31.29 -3.55 9.81
N ALA A 313 30.82 -2.34 10.15
CA ALA A 313 29.46 -2.14 10.67
C ALA A 313 28.40 -2.59 9.65
N PHE A 314 28.54 -2.19 8.40
CA PHE A 314 27.68 -2.60 7.29
C PHE A 314 27.69 -4.12 7.08
N SER A 315 28.87 -4.74 7.09
CA SER A 315 28.99 -6.20 6.96
C SER A 315 28.37 -6.96 8.12
N LYS A 316 28.33 -6.37 9.33
CA LYS A 316 27.62 -6.96 10.47
C LYS A 316 26.10 -6.82 10.34
N ALA A 317 25.62 -5.63 9.96
CA ALA A 317 24.20 -5.38 9.76
C ALA A 317 23.57 -6.31 8.70
N ASN A 318 24.28 -6.54 7.61
CA ASN A 318 23.81 -7.41 6.52
C ASN A 318 23.81 -8.92 6.84
N ARG A 319 24.24 -9.33 8.03
CA ARG A 319 24.17 -10.75 8.46
C ARG A 319 22.99 -11.06 9.36
N LEU A 320 22.28 -10.05 9.80
CA LEU A 320 21.05 -10.19 10.61
C LEU A 320 19.84 -10.44 9.72
#